data_bc4de2d26304a2a6297377c08265cbc3
#
_entry.id   bc4de2d26304a2a6297377c08265cbc3
#
_cell.length_a   1.000
_cell.length_b   1.000
_cell.length_c   1.000
_cell.angle_alpha   90.00
_cell.angle_beta   90.00
_cell.angle_gamma   90.00
#
_symmetry.space_group_name_H-M   'P 1'
#
loop_
_entity.id
_entity.type
_entity.pdbx_description
1 polymer ?
#
loop_
_entity_poly.entity_id
_entity_poly.type
_entity_poly.pdbx_seq_one_letter_code
_entity_poly.pdbx_strand_id
1 'polypeptide(L)'
;MPYYIGDVIKEEKKLIARTPEKFRETGVEVRIDTRVEEVDGKAGEVRLADGTRLPYDILVLGTGTTPLLPGIPGEDREGVFTLKTFTDALRIKAWLREVPCRKAIIIGAGFIGMEMSEAIRNLGIETQVFHRGTLPVNRWDPEFSQVVLDELRRHQVDFVTDAETKAIEAGKDHRLRLVTNHGEAEADMILMAVGIRPEVTLAKQMGLPLGETGAIRVNFSQMTPREGVYAVGDCCESFHRVSGHWVNIPLGDSANKQGRVAGRNIGGGAMIFPGIVGAQSFQVFDLEVAATGLDERAAAAVGFHPVSMLS
;
A
#
# COMPACT_ATOMS: atom_id res chain seq x y z
N MET A 1 -3.69 0.45 10.15
CA MET A 1 -5.07 0.00 9.87
C MET A 1 -5.34 -1.43 10.35
N PRO A 2 -4.50 -2.43 10.14
CA PRO A 2 -4.71 -3.79 10.66
C PRO A 2 -4.97 -3.82 12.17
N TYR A 3 -4.20 -3.10 12.99
CA TYR A 3 -4.43 -3.00 14.44
C TYR A 3 -5.82 -2.47 14.85
N TYR A 4 -6.43 -1.61 14.03
CA TYR A 4 -7.80 -1.16 14.27
C TYR A 4 -8.82 -2.24 13.90
N ILE A 5 -8.60 -2.93 12.79
CA ILE A 5 -9.46 -4.03 12.35
C ILE A 5 -9.42 -5.17 13.37
N GLY A 6 -8.24 -5.53 13.88
CA GLY A 6 -8.01 -6.58 14.87
C GLY A 6 -8.28 -6.18 16.34
N ASP A 7 -8.95 -5.04 16.61
CA ASP A 7 -9.31 -4.57 17.96
C ASP A 7 -8.14 -4.22 18.91
N VAL A 8 -6.89 -4.14 18.41
CA VAL A 8 -5.76 -3.61 19.18
C VAL A 8 -5.93 -2.09 19.41
N ILE A 9 -6.28 -1.36 18.35
CA ILE A 9 -6.73 0.03 18.45
C ILE A 9 -8.25 0.05 18.39
N LYS A 10 -8.91 0.43 19.49
CA LYS A 10 -10.37 0.37 19.59
C LYS A 10 -11.08 1.60 19.01
N GLU A 11 -10.43 2.74 18.97
CA GLU A 11 -11.01 4.02 18.58
C GLU A 11 -10.48 4.46 17.22
N GLU A 12 -11.34 4.62 16.24
CA GLU A 12 -10.98 5.07 14.88
C GLU A 12 -10.25 6.42 14.86
N LYS A 13 -10.62 7.32 15.78
CA LYS A 13 -9.98 8.65 15.91
C LYS A 13 -8.48 8.57 16.15
N LYS A 14 -7.97 7.49 16.76
CA LYS A 14 -6.53 7.27 16.98
C LYS A 14 -5.75 6.97 15.69
N LEU A 15 -6.44 6.65 14.59
CA LEU A 15 -5.83 6.50 13.27
C LEU A 15 -5.58 7.84 12.57
N ILE A 16 -6.19 8.93 13.06
CA ILE A 16 -6.10 10.26 12.48
C ILE A 16 -5.01 11.05 13.20
N ALA A 17 -3.82 11.15 12.58
CA ALA A 17 -2.69 11.87 13.16
C ALA A 17 -2.94 13.39 13.28
N ARG A 18 -3.66 13.97 12.33
CA ARG A 18 -4.07 15.39 12.31
C ARG A 18 -5.44 15.54 11.69
N THR A 19 -6.32 16.30 12.36
CA THR A 19 -7.65 16.61 11.84
C THR A 19 -7.61 17.79 10.87
N PRO A 20 -8.62 17.95 9.99
CA PRO A 20 -8.75 19.12 9.11
C PRO A 20 -8.71 20.45 9.88
N GLU A 21 -9.29 20.50 11.09
CA GLU A 21 -9.29 21.69 11.95
C GLU A 21 -7.89 22.13 12.34
N LYS A 22 -7.04 21.16 12.74
CA LYS A 22 -5.63 21.44 13.09
C LYS A 22 -4.82 21.98 11.92
N PHE A 23 -5.16 21.59 10.70
CA PHE A 23 -4.53 22.16 9.50
C PHE A 23 -5.01 23.61 9.28
N ARG A 24 -6.32 23.86 9.43
CA ARG A 24 -6.89 25.21 9.28
C ARG A 24 -6.31 26.20 10.29
N GLU A 25 -6.03 25.76 11.52
CA GLU A 25 -5.36 26.57 12.55
C GLU A 25 -3.97 27.07 12.10
N THR A 26 -3.32 26.34 11.18
CA THR A 26 -2.02 26.71 10.60
C THR A 26 -2.14 27.47 9.26
N GLY A 27 -3.35 27.89 8.89
CA GLY A 27 -3.61 28.62 7.65
C GLY A 27 -3.74 27.75 6.40
N VAL A 28 -3.85 26.42 6.56
CA VAL A 28 -4.04 25.50 5.44
C VAL A 28 -5.53 25.24 5.25
N GLU A 29 -6.08 25.60 4.08
CA GLU A 29 -7.44 25.20 3.71
C GLU A 29 -7.46 23.70 3.38
N VAL A 30 -8.29 22.95 4.09
CA VAL A 30 -8.48 21.51 3.84
C VAL A 30 -9.89 21.26 3.35
N ARG A 31 -10.00 20.69 2.16
CA ARG A 31 -11.25 20.24 1.55
C ARG A 31 -11.29 18.72 1.61
N ILE A 32 -12.12 18.18 2.47
CA ILE A 32 -12.40 16.73 2.55
C ILE A 32 -13.50 16.37 1.54
N ASP A 33 -13.60 15.08 1.22
CA ASP A 33 -14.57 14.54 0.25
C ASP A 33 -14.56 15.28 -1.10
N THR A 34 -13.39 15.83 -1.46
CA THR A 34 -13.18 16.66 -2.63
C THR A 34 -12.16 16.01 -3.55
N ARG A 35 -12.64 15.44 -4.66
CA ARG A 35 -11.79 14.76 -5.63
C ARG A 35 -11.37 15.72 -6.74
N VAL A 36 -10.08 15.76 -7.02
CA VAL A 36 -9.55 16.36 -8.25
C VAL A 36 -9.60 15.31 -9.36
N GLU A 37 -10.28 15.63 -10.46
CA GLU A 37 -10.43 14.74 -11.61
C GLU A 37 -9.49 15.10 -12.77
N GLU A 38 -9.12 16.38 -12.87
CA GLU A 38 -8.32 16.86 -13.99
C GLU A 38 -7.36 17.95 -13.54
N VAL A 39 -6.21 17.99 -14.20
CA VAL A 39 -5.24 19.10 -14.07
C VAL A 39 -4.99 19.69 -15.44
N ASP A 40 -5.41 20.94 -15.63
CA ASP A 40 -5.01 21.76 -16.79
C ASP A 40 -3.68 22.45 -16.48
N GLY A 41 -2.61 21.78 -16.86
CA GLY A 41 -1.29 22.34 -16.63
C GLY A 41 -0.95 23.56 -17.50
N LYS A 42 -1.71 23.89 -18.55
CA LYS A 42 -1.50 25.11 -19.35
C LYS A 42 -2.20 26.29 -18.71
N ALA A 43 -3.43 26.09 -18.24
CA ALA A 43 -4.20 27.11 -17.54
C ALA A 43 -3.71 27.33 -16.09
N GLY A 44 -2.98 26.38 -15.49
CA GLY A 44 -2.61 26.40 -14.07
C GLY A 44 -3.82 26.18 -13.16
N GLU A 45 -4.70 25.26 -13.53
CA GLU A 45 -5.95 24.97 -12.79
C GLU A 45 -6.14 23.47 -12.54
N VAL A 46 -6.79 23.15 -11.44
CA VAL A 46 -7.36 21.82 -11.20
C VAL A 46 -8.88 21.87 -11.29
N ARG A 47 -9.50 20.82 -11.83
CA ARG A 47 -10.94 20.65 -11.87
C ARG A 47 -11.37 19.57 -10.84
N LEU A 48 -12.31 19.95 -10.00
CA LEU A 48 -12.92 19.08 -9.02
C LEU A 48 -14.06 18.24 -9.62
N ALA A 49 -14.47 17.18 -8.94
CA ALA A 49 -15.56 16.30 -9.37
C ALA A 49 -16.91 17.03 -9.51
N ASP A 50 -17.14 18.11 -8.76
CA ASP A 50 -18.33 18.94 -8.85
C ASP A 50 -18.26 19.99 -10.00
N GLY A 51 -17.18 19.97 -10.79
CA GLY A 51 -16.94 20.92 -11.88
C GLY A 51 -16.24 22.21 -11.48
N THR A 52 -16.05 22.46 -10.18
CA THR A 52 -15.32 23.66 -9.68
C THR A 52 -13.88 23.66 -10.22
N ARG A 53 -13.38 24.81 -10.66
CA ARG A 53 -11.99 25.02 -11.06
C ARG A 53 -11.26 25.85 -10.01
N LEU A 54 -10.06 25.42 -9.66
CA LEU A 54 -9.21 26.10 -8.69
C LEU A 54 -7.86 26.41 -9.35
N PRO A 55 -7.44 27.67 -9.43
CA PRO A 55 -6.13 28.05 -9.94
C PRO A 55 -5.03 27.66 -8.94
N TYR A 56 -3.82 27.45 -9.44
CA TYR A 56 -2.63 27.22 -8.63
C TYR A 56 -1.40 27.88 -9.25
N ASP A 57 -0.52 28.39 -8.40
CA ASP A 57 0.83 28.84 -8.77
C ASP A 57 1.81 27.67 -8.70
N ILE A 58 1.65 26.82 -7.68
CA ILE A 58 2.47 25.62 -7.46
C ILE A 58 1.53 24.44 -7.18
N LEU A 59 1.81 23.32 -7.82
CA LEU A 59 1.07 22.06 -7.62
C LEU A 59 1.94 21.02 -6.95
N VAL A 60 1.40 20.35 -5.92
CA VAL A 60 2.03 19.19 -5.30
C VAL A 60 1.14 17.97 -5.49
N LEU A 61 1.65 16.96 -6.20
CA LEU A 61 0.98 15.67 -6.37
C LEU A 61 1.38 14.74 -5.22
N GLY A 62 0.44 14.46 -4.33
CA GLY A 62 0.59 13.52 -3.22
C GLY A 62 -0.46 12.40 -3.29
N THR A 63 -0.71 11.88 -4.49
CA THR A 63 -1.83 10.98 -4.82
C THR A 63 -1.67 9.55 -4.29
N GLY A 64 -0.47 9.20 -3.80
CA GLY A 64 -0.19 7.92 -3.17
C GLY A 64 -0.25 6.73 -4.15
N THR A 65 -0.90 5.66 -3.72
CA THR A 65 -1.03 4.41 -4.49
C THR A 65 -2.47 3.91 -4.49
N THR A 66 -2.81 3.07 -5.46
CA THR A 66 -4.07 2.32 -5.52
C THR A 66 -3.81 0.83 -5.38
N PRO A 67 -4.74 0.06 -4.76
CA PRO A 67 -4.67 -1.39 -4.75
C PRO A 67 -4.65 -1.94 -6.18
N LEU A 68 -3.88 -3.00 -6.37
CA LEU A 68 -3.99 -3.80 -7.58
C LEU A 68 -5.23 -4.69 -7.47
N LEU A 69 -6.02 -4.69 -8.54
CA LEU A 69 -7.10 -5.64 -8.74
C LEU A 69 -6.69 -6.55 -9.90
N PRO A 70 -6.78 -7.87 -9.75
CA PRO A 70 -6.36 -8.81 -10.79
C PRO A 70 -7.28 -8.84 -12.01
N GLY A 71 -8.45 -8.20 -11.95
CA GLY A 71 -9.43 -8.18 -13.04
C GLY A 71 -10.17 -9.51 -13.18
N ILE A 72 -10.35 -10.22 -12.06
CA ILE A 72 -11.07 -11.50 -12.06
C ILE A 72 -12.58 -11.30 -11.85
N PRO A 73 -13.42 -12.17 -12.41
CA PRO A 73 -14.86 -12.13 -12.16
C PRO A 73 -15.17 -12.16 -10.67
N GLY A 74 -16.03 -11.24 -10.22
CA GLY A 74 -16.53 -11.18 -8.85
C GLY A 74 -15.64 -10.48 -7.84
N GLU A 75 -14.57 -9.82 -8.26
CA GLU A 75 -13.71 -9.02 -7.35
C GLU A 75 -14.42 -7.79 -6.75
N ASP A 76 -15.56 -7.41 -7.28
CA ASP A 76 -16.45 -6.32 -6.84
C ASP A 76 -17.61 -6.78 -5.96
N ARG A 77 -17.70 -8.10 -5.66
CA ARG A 77 -18.79 -8.64 -4.84
C ARG A 77 -18.78 -8.09 -3.43
N GLU A 78 -19.97 -8.03 -2.82
CA GLU A 78 -20.14 -7.73 -1.41
C GLU A 78 -19.37 -8.76 -0.56
N GLY A 79 -18.59 -8.27 0.42
CA GLY A 79 -17.70 -9.12 1.23
C GLY A 79 -16.29 -9.27 0.66
N VAL A 80 -16.02 -8.73 -0.54
CA VAL A 80 -14.67 -8.62 -1.09
C VAL A 80 -14.12 -7.22 -0.83
N PHE A 81 -12.91 -7.16 -0.27
CA PHE A 81 -12.30 -5.91 0.18
C PHE A 81 -10.86 -5.76 -0.32
N THR A 82 -10.43 -4.52 -0.43
CA THR A 82 -9.03 -4.10 -0.41
C THR A 82 -8.76 -3.29 0.85
N LEU A 83 -7.50 -3.09 1.23
CA LEU A 83 -7.12 -2.26 2.37
C LEU A 83 -6.02 -1.28 1.99
N LYS A 84 -6.40 -0.04 1.72
CA LYS A 84 -5.47 1.07 1.44
C LYS A 84 -5.85 2.34 2.18
N THR A 85 -7.13 2.66 2.26
CA THR A 85 -7.64 3.91 2.82
C THR A 85 -8.21 3.72 4.22
N PHE A 86 -8.38 4.83 4.95
CA PHE A 86 -9.10 4.84 6.21
C PHE A 86 -10.53 4.31 6.06
N THR A 87 -11.21 4.69 4.99
CA THR A 87 -12.57 4.23 4.66
C THR A 87 -12.61 2.71 4.45
N ASP A 88 -11.58 2.10 3.84
CA ASP A 88 -11.52 0.64 3.69
C ASP A 88 -11.46 -0.05 5.05
N ALA A 89 -10.66 0.49 5.98
CA ALA A 89 -10.55 -0.05 7.33
C ALA A 89 -11.90 0.03 8.08
N LEU A 90 -12.64 1.14 7.94
CA LEU A 90 -13.97 1.30 8.52
C LEU A 90 -14.96 0.29 7.92
N ARG A 91 -14.96 0.11 6.60
CA ARG A 91 -15.85 -0.84 5.89
C ARG A 91 -15.58 -2.29 6.32
N ILE A 92 -14.30 -2.70 6.39
CA ILE A 92 -13.93 -4.03 6.86
C ILE A 92 -14.37 -4.22 8.31
N LYS A 93 -14.14 -3.22 9.17
CA LYS A 93 -14.53 -3.29 10.59
C LYS A 93 -16.03 -3.37 10.77
N ALA A 94 -16.80 -2.61 10.00
CA ALA A 94 -18.27 -2.67 9.99
C ALA A 94 -18.75 -4.07 9.55
N TRP A 95 -18.18 -4.60 8.45
CA TRP A 95 -18.48 -5.94 7.98
C TRP A 95 -18.29 -7.00 9.06
N LEU A 96 -17.13 -7.00 9.72
CA LEU A 96 -16.80 -7.97 10.78
C LEU A 96 -17.68 -7.86 12.03
N ARG A 97 -18.35 -6.72 12.25
CA ARG A 97 -19.32 -6.51 13.35
C ARG A 97 -20.75 -6.91 12.97
N GLU A 98 -21.14 -6.64 11.73
CA GLU A 98 -22.53 -6.78 11.28
C GLU A 98 -22.81 -8.16 10.66
N VAL A 99 -21.79 -8.77 10.07
CA VAL A 99 -21.90 -10.06 9.40
C VAL A 99 -21.25 -11.15 10.25
N PRO A 100 -21.95 -12.26 10.53
CA PRO A 100 -21.32 -13.43 11.15
C PRO A 100 -20.21 -13.97 10.25
N CYS A 101 -18.99 -13.55 10.52
CA CYS A 101 -17.80 -13.96 9.78
C CYS A 101 -17.08 -15.06 10.56
N ARG A 102 -17.15 -16.28 10.08
CA ARG A 102 -16.48 -17.46 10.68
C ARG A 102 -15.18 -17.80 9.96
N LYS A 103 -15.11 -17.47 8.68
CA LYS A 103 -13.98 -17.78 7.83
C LYS A 103 -13.64 -16.61 6.90
N ALA A 104 -12.36 -16.27 6.81
CA ALA A 104 -11.84 -15.23 5.92
C ALA A 104 -10.73 -15.80 5.02
N ILE A 105 -10.71 -15.35 3.79
CA ILE A 105 -9.63 -15.61 2.83
C ILE A 105 -8.87 -14.32 2.59
N ILE A 106 -7.53 -14.40 2.57
CA ILE A 106 -6.63 -13.34 2.16
C ILE A 106 -5.93 -13.79 0.87
N ILE A 107 -6.03 -12.99 -0.18
CA ILE A 107 -5.35 -13.23 -1.46
C ILE A 107 -4.11 -12.35 -1.51
N GLY A 108 -2.93 -12.98 -1.47
CA GLY A 108 -1.64 -12.28 -1.43
C GLY A 108 -0.97 -12.26 -0.07
N ALA A 109 0.33 -12.53 -0.07
CA ALA A 109 1.14 -12.73 1.13
C ALA A 109 2.26 -11.67 1.27
N GLY A 110 1.96 -10.41 0.94
CA GLY A 110 2.79 -9.25 1.28
C GLY A 110 2.54 -8.77 2.71
N PHE A 111 3.16 -7.66 3.12
CA PHE A 111 3.06 -7.11 4.49
C PHE A 111 1.60 -6.94 4.96
N ILE A 112 0.74 -6.34 4.13
CA ILE A 112 -0.67 -6.16 4.47
C ILE A 112 -1.39 -7.49 4.65
N GLY A 113 -1.08 -8.49 3.80
CA GLY A 113 -1.64 -9.83 3.95
C GLY A 113 -1.24 -10.49 5.27
N MET A 114 0.01 -10.34 5.69
CA MET A 114 0.53 -10.89 6.95
C MET A 114 -0.08 -10.19 8.17
N GLU A 115 -0.05 -8.86 8.22
CA GLU A 115 -0.67 -8.08 9.30
C GLU A 115 -2.19 -8.34 9.42
N MET A 116 -2.87 -8.50 8.28
CA MET A 116 -4.31 -8.82 8.28
C MET A 116 -4.59 -10.26 8.67
N SER A 117 -3.68 -11.20 8.40
CA SER A 117 -3.80 -12.59 8.89
C SER A 117 -3.83 -12.62 10.41
N GLU A 118 -2.92 -11.89 11.06
CA GLU A 118 -2.93 -11.71 12.51
C GLU A 118 -4.21 -11.02 12.99
N ALA A 119 -4.55 -9.87 12.40
CA ALA A 119 -5.70 -9.07 12.82
C ALA A 119 -7.01 -9.87 12.79
N ILE A 120 -7.24 -10.65 11.73
CA ILE A 120 -8.44 -11.46 11.55
C ILE A 120 -8.41 -12.69 12.46
N ARG A 121 -7.26 -13.35 12.57
CA ARG A 121 -7.09 -14.53 13.40
C ARG A 121 -7.29 -14.23 14.88
N ASN A 122 -6.82 -13.06 15.36
CA ASN A 122 -7.00 -12.60 16.74
C ASN A 122 -8.47 -12.30 17.09
N LEU A 123 -9.34 -12.10 16.08
CA LEU A 123 -10.80 -12.04 16.28
C LEU A 123 -11.46 -13.41 16.36
N GLY A 124 -10.69 -14.52 16.34
CA GLY A 124 -11.21 -15.88 16.39
C GLY A 124 -11.75 -16.39 15.05
N ILE A 125 -11.49 -15.71 13.94
CA ILE A 125 -11.96 -16.07 12.62
C ILE A 125 -10.96 -17.04 11.97
N GLU A 126 -11.44 -18.14 11.38
CA GLU A 126 -10.62 -19.03 10.57
C GLU A 126 -10.04 -18.27 9.39
N THR A 127 -8.73 -18.36 9.20
CA THR A 127 -8.03 -17.54 8.21
C THR A 127 -7.20 -18.41 7.27
N GLN A 128 -7.43 -18.24 5.97
CA GLN A 128 -6.65 -18.86 4.90
C GLN A 128 -5.97 -17.80 4.05
N VAL A 129 -4.72 -18.01 3.70
CA VAL A 129 -3.96 -17.16 2.78
C VAL A 129 -3.69 -17.91 1.48
N PHE A 130 -4.16 -17.37 0.37
CA PHE A 130 -3.87 -17.86 -0.97
C PHE A 130 -2.78 -17.02 -1.61
N HIS A 131 -1.70 -17.64 -2.01
CA HIS A 131 -0.55 -16.95 -2.59
C HIS A 131 -0.07 -17.65 -3.86
N ARG A 132 0.23 -16.85 -4.88
CA ARG A 132 0.74 -17.39 -6.18
C ARG A 132 2.19 -17.88 -6.13
N GLY A 133 2.95 -17.51 -5.11
CA GLY A 133 4.31 -17.99 -4.87
C GLY A 133 4.34 -19.06 -3.79
N THR A 134 5.53 -19.58 -3.51
CA THR A 134 5.76 -20.65 -2.54
C THR A 134 5.93 -20.16 -1.10
N LEU A 135 6.37 -18.92 -0.91
CA LEU A 135 6.67 -18.33 0.40
C LEU A 135 6.03 -16.95 0.57
N PRO A 136 5.61 -16.55 1.79
CA PRO A 136 5.17 -15.19 2.06
C PRO A 136 6.33 -14.21 1.95
N VAL A 137 6.03 -12.90 1.85
CA VAL A 137 7.00 -11.79 1.80
C VAL A 137 8.19 -12.04 0.88
N ASN A 138 7.96 -12.61 -0.28
CA ASN A 138 8.92 -13.13 -1.25
C ASN A 138 9.89 -12.08 -1.85
N ARG A 139 9.88 -10.86 -1.34
CA ARG A 139 10.90 -9.83 -1.61
C ARG A 139 12.14 -9.99 -0.75
N TRP A 140 12.10 -10.85 0.26
CA TRP A 140 13.21 -11.13 1.17
C TRP A 140 13.80 -12.51 0.90
N ASP A 141 14.98 -12.76 1.47
CA ASP A 141 15.64 -14.04 1.30
C ASP A 141 14.75 -15.19 1.81
N PRO A 142 14.77 -16.36 1.14
CA PRO A 142 13.85 -17.46 1.41
C PRO A 142 13.86 -17.94 2.86
N GLU A 143 14.99 -17.87 3.55
CA GLU A 143 15.16 -18.29 4.94
C GLU A 143 14.28 -17.44 5.88
N PHE A 144 14.24 -16.12 5.69
CA PHE A 144 13.36 -15.24 6.47
C PHE A 144 11.88 -15.45 6.12
N SER A 145 11.60 -15.66 4.85
CA SER A 145 10.24 -15.96 4.39
C SER A 145 9.72 -17.27 4.97
N GLN A 146 10.60 -18.28 5.15
CA GLN A 146 10.25 -19.55 5.79
C GLN A 146 9.89 -19.34 7.26
N VAL A 147 10.63 -18.53 8.01
CA VAL A 147 10.31 -18.21 9.40
C VAL A 147 8.93 -17.57 9.52
N VAL A 148 8.57 -16.67 8.60
CA VAL A 148 7.23 -16.08 8.56
C VAL A 148 6.17 -17.12 8.26
N LEU A 149 6.41 -18.06 7.35
CA LEU A 149 5.49 -19.14 7.04
C LEU A 149 5.25 -20.07 8.25
N ASP A 150 6.31 -20.40 8.97
CA ASP A 150 6.22 -21.24 10.15
C ASP A 150 5.46 -20.56 11.28
N GLU A 151 5.59 -19.24 11.41
CA GLU A 151 4.80 -18.43 12.35
C GLU A 151 3.31 -18.45 12.01
N LEU A 152 2.95 -18.27 10.74
CA LEU A 152 1.56 -18.37 10.29
C LEU A 152 0.95 -19.73 10.65
N ARG A 153 1.67 -20.81 10.39
CA ARG A 153 1.24 -22.19 10.70
C ARG A 153 1.08 -22.41 12.20
N ARG A 154 2.00 -21.88 13.02
CA ARG A 154 1.92 -21.94 14.49
C ARG A 154 0.63 -21.32 15.00
N HIS A 155 0.18 -20.24 14.36
CA HIS A 155 -1.06 -19.55 14.68
C HIS A 155 -2.28 -20.07 13.90
N GLN A 156 -2.17 -21.26 13.30
CA GLN A 156 -3.28 -21.91 12.59
C GLN A 156 -3.85 -21.09 11.42
N VAL A 157 -2.98 -20.34 10.74
CA VAL A 157 -3.30 -19.74 9.45
C VAL A 157 -2.95 -20.75 8.37
N ASP A 158 -3.95 -21.16 7.60
CA ASP A 158 -3.75 -22.06 6.47
C ASP A 158 -3.16 -21.28 5.29
N PHE A 159 -2.04 -21.77 4.75
CA PHE A 159 -1.30 -21.11 3.69
C PHE A 159 -1.23 -21.97 2.44
N VAL A 160 -1.94 -21.54 1.39
CA VAL A 160 -2.04 -22.22 0.10
C VAL A 160 -1.08 -21.56 -0.89
N THR A 161 -0.03 -22.31 -1.26
CA THR A 161 0.99 -21.88 -2.21
C THR A 161 0.58 -22.13 -3.65
N ASP A 162 1.27 -21.50 -4.60
CA ASP A 162 1.09 -21.69 -6.05
C ASP A 162 -0.36 -21.53 -6.50
N ALA A 163 -1.13 -20.73 -5.73
CA ALA A 163 -2.55 -20.52 -5.91
C ALA A 163 -2.82 -19.35 -6.86
N GLU A 164 -3.27 -19.69 -8.05
CA GLU A 164 -3.75 -18.72 -9.05
C GLU A 164 -5.26 -18.54 -8.88
N THR A 165 -5.68 -17.33 -8.50
CA THR A 165 -7.08 -16.97 -8.34
C THR A 165 -7.73 -16.73 -9.71
N LYS A 166 -8.86 -17.37 -9.97
CA LYS A 166 -9.58 -17.32 -11.26
C LYS A 166 -10.86 -16.53 -11.19
N ALA A 167 -11.63 -16.69 -10.11
CA ALA A 167 -12.92 -16.02 -9.91
C ALA A 167 -13.31 -16.00 -8.44
N ILE A 168 -14.22 -15.11 -8.09
CA ILE A 168 -14.94 -15.09 -6.81
C ILE A 168 -16.42 -15.20 -7.13
N GLU A 169 -17.07 -16.21 -6.58
CA GLU A 169 -18.47 -16.53 -6.84
C GLU A 169 -19.29 -16.52 -5.54
N ALA A 170 -20.60 -16.71 -5.65
CA ALA A 170 -21.44 -16.95 -4.48
C ALA A 170 -21.12 -18.33 -3.87
N GLY A 171 -20.92 -18.39 -2.57
CA GLY A 171 -20.71 -19.64 -1.83
C GLY A 171 -22.03 -20.38 -1.53
N LYS A 172 -21.91 -21.60 -1.00
CA LYS A 172 -23.05 -22.41 -0.55
C LYS A 172 -23.18 -22.39 0.96
N ASP A 173 -22.09 -22.68 1.65
CA ASP A 173 -22.01 -22.78 3.12
C ASP A 173 -21.51 -21.47 3.75
N HIS A 174 -20.78 -20.68 2.98
CA HIS A 174 -20.33 -19.33 3.26
C HIS A 174 -20.78 -18.38 2.16
N ARG A 175 -20.60 -17.04 2.36
CA ARG A 175 -21.09 -16.01 1.42
C ARG A 175 -20.38 -16.03 0.07
N LEU A 176 -19.10 -16.34 0.06
CA LEU A 176 -18.20 -16.23 -1.09
C LEU A 176 -17.50 -17.57 -1.32
N ARG A 177 -17.23 -17.85 -2.58
CA ARG A 177 -16.45 -18.99 -3.06
C ARG A 177 -15.31 -18.48 -3.93
N LEU A 178 -14.09 -18.72 -3.49
CA LEU A 178 -12.89 -18.47 -4.26
C LEU A 178 -12.60 -19.67 -5.16
N VAL A 179 -12.46 -19.44 -6.45
CA VAL A 179 -12.07 -20.44 -7.46
C VAL A 179 -10.60 -20.25 -7.81
N THR A 180 -9.81 -21.32 -7.69
CA THR A 180 -8.38 -21.32 -8.00
C THR A 180 -7.99 -22.45 -8.91
N ASN A 181 -6.71 -22.54 -9.29
CA ASN A 181 -6.13 -23.71 -9.97
C ASN A 181 -6.04 -24.96 -9.07
N HIS A 182 -6.14 -24.81 -7.74
CA HIS A 182 -6.12 -25.91 -6.76
C HIS A 182 -7.51 -26.34 -6.29
N GLY A 183 -8.58 -25.82 -6.89
CA GLY A 183 -9.95 -26.07 -6.49
C GLY A 183 -10.62 -24.85 -5.90
N GLU A 184 -11.59 -25.07 -5.05
CA GLU A 184 -12.48 -24.04 -4.51
C GLU A 184 -12.33 -23.94 -2.98
N ALA A 185 -12.48 -22.72 -2.45
CA ALA A 185 -12.54 -22.45 -1.02
C ALA A 185 -13.67 -21.46 -0.73
N GLU A 186 -14.39 -21.64 0.37
CA GLU A 186 -15.47 -20.74 0.76
C GLU A 186 -15.06 -19.87 1.96
N ALA A 187 -15.59 -18.65 2.03
CA ALA A 187 -15.37 -17.72 3.12
C ALA A 187 -16.52 -16.70 3.24
N ASP A 188 -16.62 -16.05 4.40
CA ASP A 188 -17.58 -14.97 4.65
C ASP A 188 -17.01 -13.60 4.27
N MET A 189 -15.68 -13.52 4.12
CA MET A 189 -14.94 -12.34 3.70
C MET A 189 -13.72 -12.73 2.87
N ILE A 190 -13.43 -11.95 1.83
CA ILE A 190 -12.19 -12.06 1.05
C ILE A 190 -11.47 -10.72 1.06
N LEU A 191 -10.20 -10.72 1.45
CA LEU A 191 -9.32 -9.55 1.36
C LEU A 191 -8.33 -9.72 0.22
N MET A 192 -8.33 -8.78 -0.72
CA MET A 192 -7.38 -8.74 -1.83
C MET A 192 -6.18 -7.90 -1.45
N ALA A 193 -5.03 -8.54 -1.19
CA ALA A 193 -3.76 -7.94 -0.80
C ALA A 193 -2.64 -8.26 -1.82
N VAL A 194 -2.98 -8.24 -3.11
CA VAL A 194 -2.10 -8.67 -4.22
C VAL A 194 -1.09 -7.62 -4.66
N GLY A 195 -1.05 -6.48 -4.00
CA GLY A 195 -0.10 -5.40 -4.25
C GLY A 195 -0.75 -4.04 -4.47
N ILE A 196 0.07 -3.06 -4.78
CA ILE A 196 -0.32 -1.67 -5.02
C ILE A 196 0.44 -1.14 -6.23
N ARG A 197 -0.09 -0.08 -6.85
CA ARG A 197 0.59 0.67 -7.92
C ARG A 197 0.55 2.17 -7.62
N PRO A 198 1.54 2.95 -8.06
CA PRO A 198 1.51 4.41 -7.95
C PRO A 198 0.26 5.00 -8.61
N GLU A 199 -0.38 5.97 -7.94
CA GLU A 199 -1.51 6.71 -8.53
C GLU A 199 -0.97 7.89 -9.33
N VAL A 200 -0.92 7.71 -10.63
CA VAL A 200 -0.26 8.63 -11.58
C VAL A 200 -1.23 9.23 -12.62
N THR A 201 -2.54 9.05 -12.43
CA THR A 201 -3.56 9.49 -13.39
C THR A 201 -3.44 10.98 -13.70
N LEU A 202 -3.38 11.82 -12.68
CA LEU A 202 -3.24 13.27 -12.86
C LEU A 202 -1.89 13.65 -13.50
N ALA A 203 -0.81 12.95 -13.14
CA ALA A 203 0.50 13.16 -13.74
C ALA A 203 0.51 12.84 -15.24
N LYS A 204 -0.14 11.73 -15.64
CA LYS A 204 -0.30 11.35 -17.06
C LYS A 204 -1.12 12.38 -17.84
N GLN A 205 -2.21 12.90 -17.28
CA GLN A 205 -3.02 13.96 -17.91
C GLN A 205 -2.19 15.22 -18.19
N MET A 206 -1.25 15.55 -17.31
CA MET A 206 -0.32 16.68 -17.47
C MET A 206 0.84 16.38 -18.43
N GLY A 207 0.99 15.15 -18.90
CA GLY A 207 2.14 14.73 -19.70
C GLY A 207 3.45 14.66 -18.91
N LEU A 208 3.39 14.49 -17.58
CA LEU A 208 4.60 14.34 -16.76
C LEU A 208 5.27 13.00 -17.05
N PRO A 209 6.62 12.98 -17.18
CA PRO A 209 7.33 11.74 -17.39
C PRO A 209 7.25 10.84 -16.13
N LEU A 210 7.02 9.58 -16.36
CA LEU A 210 7.17 8.54 -15.35
C LEU A 210 8.58 7.95 -15.43
N GLY A 211 9.08 7.47 -14.29
CA GLY A 211 10.31 6.70 -14.26
C GLY A 211 10.11 5.25 -14.67
N GLU A 212 11.18 4.47 -14.61
CA GLU A 212 11.17 3.04 -14.97
C GLU A 212 10.26 2.21 -14.07
N THR A 213 10.01 2.67 -12.86
CA THR A 213 9.09 2.03 -11.89
C THR A 213 7.61 2.28 -12.19
N GLY A 214 7.30 3.16 -13.15
CA GLY A 214 5.94 3.63 -13.43
C GLY A 214 5.44 4.71 -12.47
N ALA A 215 6.24 5.15 -11.49
CA ALA A 215 5.94 6.25 -10.59
C ALA A 215 6.37 7.60 -11.20
N ILE A 216 5.89 8.72 -10.62
CA ILE A 216 6.22 10.06 -11.12
C ILE A 216 7.72 10.32 -10.92
N ARG A 217 8.40 10.73 -11.98
CA ARG A 217 9.81 11.11 -11.93
C ARG A 217 9.99 12.44 -11.20
N VAL A 218 10.90 12.46 -10.22
CA VAL A 218 11.28 13.63 -9.46
C VAL A 218 12.80 13.74 -9.30
N ASN A 219 13.29 14.91 -8.93
CA ASN A 219 14.67 15.10 -8.47
C ASN A 219 14.77 15.02 -6.94
N PHE A 220 15.96 15.20 -6.39
CA PHE A 220 16.19 15.22 -4.93
C PHE A 220 15.47 16.34 -4.18
N SER A 221 15.02 17.39 -4.87
CA SER A 221 14.19 18.46 -4.31
C SER A 221 12.68 18.19 -4.41
N GLN A 222 12.29 17.00 -4.87
CA GLN A 222 10.91 16.57 -5.14
C GLN A 222 10.21 17.34 -6.27
N MET A 223 10.98 18.01 -7.13
CA MET A 223 10.47 18.68 -8.32
C MET A 223 10.32 17.66 -9.47
N THR A 224 9.22 17.73 -10.18
CA THR A 224 9.08 17.06 -11.47
C THR A 224 9.84 17.84 -12.55
N PRO A 225 10.05 17.30 -13.76
CA PRO A 225 10.63 18.07 -14.87
C PRO A 225 9.80 19.29 -15.30
N ARG A 226 8.56 19.40 -14.85
CA ARG A 226 7.72 20.58 -15.10
C ARG A 226 7.88 21.59 -13.96
N GLU A 227 8.24 22.82 -14.32
CA GLU A 227 8.38 23.94 -13.38
C GLU A 227 7.08 24.17 -12.58
N GLY A 228 7.20 24.47 -11.29
CA GLY A 228 6.07 24.69 -10.40
C GLY A 228 5.31 23.41 -10.00
N VAL A 229 5.74 22.22 -10.44
CA VAL A 229 5.07 20.96 -10.12
C VAL A 229 5.98 20.03 -9.35
N TYR A 230 5.53 19.62 -8.18
CA TYR A 230 6.21 18.68 -7.27
C TYR A 230 5.42 17.37 -7.18
N ALA A 231 6.11 16.28 -6.82
CA ALA A 231 5.44 15.04 -6.43
C ALA A 231 6.12 14.44 -5.19
N VAL A 232 5.31 13.90 -4.28
CA VAL A 232 5.77 13.38 -2.98
C VAL A 232 5.02 12.12 -2.59
N GLY A 233 5.67 11.27 -1.79
CA GLY A 233 5.08 10.05 -1.26
C GLY A 233 5.03 8.91 -2.27
N ASP A 234 4.10 7.99 -2.05
CA ASP A 234 4.05 6.69 -2.74
C ASP A 234 3.83 6.80 -4.26
N CYS A 235 3.36 7.95 -4.76
CA CYS A 235 3.12 8.17 -6.20
C CYS A 235 4.37 8.52 -7.00
N CYS A 236 5.49 8.87 -6.36
CA CYS A 236 6.73 9.24 -7.03
C CYS A 236 7.89 8.29 -6.70
N GLU A 237 8.96 8.37 -7.50
CA GLU A 237 10.18 7.60 -7.28
C GLU A 237 10.99 8.13 -6.09
N SER A 238 11.77 7.25 -5.50
CA SER A 238 12.80 7.55 -4.50
C SER A 238 14.14 7.01 -4.95
N PHE A 239 15.23 7.74 -4.72
CA PHE A 239 16.57 7.24 -4.99
C PHE A 239 16.97 6.24 -3.90
N HIS A 240 17.33 5.02 -4.29
CA HIS A 240 17.80 3.98 -3.37
C HIS A 240 19.33 4.07 -3.23
N ARG A 241 19.78 4.51 -2.06
CA ARG A 241 21.19 4.85 -1.82
C ARG A 241 22.16 3.69 -1.94
N VAL A 242 21.70 2.47 -1.69
CA VAL A 242 22.55 1.27 -1.76
C VAL A 242 22.68 0.80 -3.21
N SER A 243 21.57 0.69 -3.95
CA SER A 243 21.61 0.24 -5.35
C SER A 243 22.01 1.32 -6.35
N GLY A 244 21.89 2.60 -5.99
CA GLY A 244 22.12 3.71 -6.92
C GLY A 244 21.02 3.92 -7.95
N HIS A 245 19.88 3.23 -7.81
CA HIS A 245 18.75 3.30 -8.74
C HIS A 245 17.56 4.06 -8.17
N TRP A 246 16.73 4.62 -9.05
CA TRP A 246 15.42 5.13 -8.69
C TRP A 246 14.45 3.96 -8.54
N VAL A 247 13.71 3.93 -7.44
CA VAL A 247 12.80 2.84 -7.06
C VAL A 247 11.46 3.40 -6.60
N ASN A 248 10.43 2.58 -6.60
CA ASN A 248 9.16 2.88 -5.93
C ASN A 248 8.95 1.87 -4.80
N ILE A 249 9.29 2.30 -3.58
CA ILE A 249 9.08 1.56 -2.33
C ILE A 249 8.18 2.42 -1.45
N PRO A 250 6.87 2.18 -1.46
CA PRO A 250 5.89 2.96 -0.70
C PRO A 250 6.07 2.80 0.81
N LEU A 251 6.49 3.88 1.49
CA LEU A 251 6.73 3.91 2.93
C LEU A 251 6.30 5.26 3.51
N GLY A 252 5.51 5.23 4.57
CA GLY A 252 4.95 6.43 5.20
C GLY A 252 6.00 7.40 5.76
N ASP A 253 7.12 6.88 6.27
CA ASP A 253 8.22 7.73 6.76
C ASP A 253 8.93 8.48 5.62
N SER A 254 9.12 7.82 4.48
CA SER A 254 9.69 8.40 3.27
C SER A 254 8.75 9.46 2.71
N ALA A 255 7.45 9.17 2.61
CA ALA A 255 6.43 10.12 2.18
C ALA A 255 6.41 11.39 3.04
N ASN A 256 6.51 11.24 4.36
CA ASN A 256 6.58 12.37 5.30
C ASN A 256 7.82 13.24 5.07
N LYS A 257 8.99 12.63 4.89
CA LYS A 257 10.25 13.33 4.62
C LYS A 257 10.22 14.06 3.28
N GLN A 258 9.72 13.42 2.23
CA GLN A 258 9.53 14.02 0.91
C GLN A 258 8.59 15.22 0.95
N GLY A 259 7.46 15.11 1.67
CA GLY A 259 6.54 16.23 1.86
C GLY A 259 7.20 17.43 2.55
N ARG A 260 8.04 17.21 3.55
CA ARG A 260 8.81 18.28 4.21
C ARG A 260 9.82 18.94 3.29
N VAL A 261 10.50 18.14 2.45
CA VAL A 261 11.45 18.67 1.46
C VAL A 261 10.75 19.55 0.45
N ALA A 262 9.65 19.08 -0.14
CA ALA A 262 8.86 19.87 -1.08
C ALA A 262 8.34 21.16 -0.42
N GLY A 263 7.72 21.06 0.75
CA GLY A 263 7.20 22.25 1.47
C GLY A 263 8.30 23.26 1.82
N ARG A 264 9.50 22.82 2.23
CA ARG A 264 10.63 23.71 2.50
C ARG A 264 11.10 24.44 1.25
N ASN A 265 11.19 23.73 0.12
CA ASN A 265 11.63 24.30 -1.15
C ASN A 265 10.59 25.28 -1.72
N ILE A 266 9.31 24.95 -1.64
CA ILE A 266 8.21 25.85 -2.03
C ILE A 266 8.23 27.14 -1.21
N GLY A 267 8.55 27.05 0.08
CA GLY A 267 8.68 28.21 0.97
C GLY A 267 10.00 29.00 0.82
N GLY A 268 10.74 28.82 -0.28
CA GLY A 268 11.98 29.56 -0.58
C GLY A 268 13.23 29.05 0.13
N GLY A 269 13.15 27.90 0.83
CA GLY A 269 14.32 27.23 1.40
C GLY A 269 15.04 26.34 0.38
N ALA A 270 16.14 25.73 0.82
CA ALA A 270 16.87 24.72 0.05
C ALA A 270 17.03 23.44 0.88
N MET A 271 16.39 22.36 0.45
CA MET A 271 16.45 21.04 1.09
C MET A 271 16.44 19.96 0.03
N ILE A 272 17.14 18.86 0.30
CA ILE A 272 17.11 17.66 -0.54
C ILE A 272 16.63 16.45 0.27
N PHE A 273 15.97 15.54 -0.40
CA PHE A 273 15.72 14.20 0.09
C PHE A 273 16.82 13.28 -0.43
N PRO A 274 17.74 12.81 0.45
CA PRO A 274 18.92 12.09 -0.03
C PRO A 274 18.62 10.66 -0.53
N GLY A 275 17.37 10.28 -0.51
CA GLY A 275 16.93 8.95 -0.87
C GLY A 275 16.69 8.04 0.34
N ILE A 276 16.49 6.76 0.06
CA ILE A 276 16.13 5.72 1.01
C ILE A 276 17.19 4.60 1.04
N VAL A 277 17.16 3.81 2.09
CA VAL A 277 17.91 2.54 2.18
C VAL A 277 16.97 1.32 2.18
N GLY A 278 15.68 1.53 1.92
CA GLY A 278 14.68 0.46 1.88
C GLY A 278 14.37 -0.16 3.25
N ALA A 279 14.59 0.58 4.35
CA ALA A 279 14.28 0.08 5.69
C ALA A 279 12.78 -0.16 5.84
N GLN A 280 12.41 -1.38 6.24
CA GLN A 280 11.04 -1.84 6.39
C GLN A 280 10.95 -2.71 7.63
N SER A 281 9.81 -2.65 8.33
CA SER A 281 9.50 -3.56 9.43
C SER A 281 8.01 -3.82 9.49
N PHE A 282 7.63 -5.01 9.92
CA PHE A 282 6.26 -5.37 10.24
C PHE A 282 6.27 -6.42 11.35
N GLN A 283 5.13 -6.59 11.99
CA GLN A 283 4.88 -7.64 12.95
C GLN A 283 3.86 -8.61 12.38
N VAL A 284 4.05 -9.88 12.65
CA VAL A 284 3.06 -10.93 12.40
C VAL A 284 3.06 -11.89 13.60
N PHE A 285 2.00 -11.87 14.37
CA PHE A 285 1.87 -12.55 15.66
C PHE A 285 3.01 -12.23 16.63
N ASP A 286 3.81 -13.24 17.02
CA ASP A 286 4.93 -13.04 17.95
C ASP A 286 6.25 -12.66 17.25
N LEU A 287 6.24 -12.61 15.92
CA LEU A 287 7.42 -12.37 15.11
C LEU A 287 7.51 -10.90 14.68
N GLU A 288 8.57 -10.21 15.10
CA GLU A 288 8.96 -8.91 14.55
C GLU A 288 9.99 -9.12 13.44
N VAL A 289 9.70 -8.57 12.28
CA VAL A 289 10.52 -8.72 11.08
C VAL A 289 10.97 -7.37 10.57
N ALA A 290 12.26 -7.19 10.36
CA ALA A 290 12.84 -5.96 9.85
C ALA A 290 13.93 -6.24 8.82
N ALA A 291 14.00 -5.39 7.81
CA ALA A 291 15.04 -5.44 6.78
C ALA A 291 15.46 -4.05 6.35
N THR A 292 16.69 -3.91 5.89
CA THR A 292 17.21 -2.69 5.28
C THR A 292 18.25 -3.04 4.21
N GLY A 293 18.41 -2.18 3.22
CA GLY A 293 19.33 -2.42 2.11
C GLY A 293 18.73 -3.30 1.04
N LEU A 294 19.49 -4.28 0.59
CA LEU A 294 19.14 -5.21 -0.47
C LEU A 294 19.24 -6.65 0.05
N ASP A 295 18.33 -7.49 -0.34
CA ASP A 295 18.49 -8.93 -0.22
C ASP A 295 19.56 -9.45 -1.21
N GLU A 296 19.95 -10.71 -1.11
CA GLU A 296 20.99 -11.30 -1.93
C GLU A 296 20.65 -11.19 -3.43
N ARG A 297 19.42 -11.49 -3.81
CA ARG A 297 18.95 -11.45 -5.20
C ARG A 297 18.94 -10.01 -5.74
N ALA A 298 18.41 -9.06 -4.97
CA ALA A 298 18.38 -7.66 -5.37
C ALA A 298 19.80 -7.06 -5.48
N ALA A 299 20.71 -7.45 -4.57
CA ALA A 299 22.12 -7.05 -4.64
C ALA A 299 22.79 -7.59 -5.90
N ALA A 300 22.62 -8.87 -6.21
CA ALA A 300 23.17 -9.48 -7.43
C ALA A 300 22.59 -8.82 -8.70
N ALA A 301 21.29 -8.48 -8.70
CA ALA A 301 20.63 -7.85 -9.85
C ALA A 301 21.18 -6.46 -10.18
N VAL A 302 21.77 -5.76 -9.21
CA VAL A 302 22.41 -4.43 -9.41
C VAL A 302 23.94 -4.52 -9.49
N GLY A 303 24.49 -5.71 -9.69
CA GLY A 303 25.90 -5.93 -9.97
C GLY A 303 26.81 -6.10 -8.75
N PHE A 304 26.26 -6.26 -7.55
CA PHE A 304 27.04 -6.68 -6.38
C PHE A 304 27.33 -8.18 -6.42
N HIS A 305 28.33 -8.60 -5.68
CA HIS A 305 28.65 -10.00 -5.41
C HIS A 305 28.37 -10.29 -3.92
N PRO A 306 27.08 -10.52 -3.56
CA PRO A 306 26.70 -10.70 -2.17
C PRO A 306 27.30 -11.98 -1.60
N VAL A 307 27.58 -11.94 -0.29
CA VAL A 307 27.95 -13.11 0.53
C VAL A 307 27.00 -13.12 1.69
N SER A 308 26.23 -14.20 1.83
CA SER A 308 25.27 -14.36 2.93
C SER A 308 25.91 -15.07 4.11
N MET A 309 25.54 -14.64 5.31
CA MET A 309 25.88 -15.32 6.56
C MET A 309 24.63 -15.35 7.44
N LEU A 310 24.22 -16.55 7.85
CA LEU A 310 23.13 -16.77 8.80
C LEU A 310 23.71 -17.05 10.18
N SER A 311 23.14 -16.44 11.22
CA SER A 311 23.55 -16.60 12.59
C SER A 311 22.38 -17.01 13.50
#